data_7ece96ed789812cd2b537ce632d63567
#
_entry.id   7ece96ed789812cd2b537ce632d63567
#
_cell.length_a   1.000
_cell.length_b   1.000
_cell.length_c   1.000
_cell.angle_alpha   90.00
_cell.angle_beta   90.00
_cell.angle_gamma   90.00
#
_symmetry.space_group_name_H-M   'P 1'
#
loop_
_entity.id
_entity.type
_entity.pdbx_description
1 polymer ?
#
loop_
_entity_poly.entity_id
_entity_poly.type
_entity_poly.pdbx_seq_one_letter_code
_entity_poly.pdbx_strand_id
1 'polypeptide(L)'
;MYRRPGSTLRAAKQALQVNTSISPAEVFRHLEILERQNDGPLVVQQRYFDACEAALGLMEALDEALLRPDVRLTGRLVQGHWNQSAEIRLRVHASAEEVRPVLEHLAFDPRSETMSTRVGPCTAWIDDQSPPMIRVISVPSPARKFANESLVVGGTTVPLDLDEVRRRCLKHRRGS
;
A
#
# COMPACT_ATOMS: atom_id res chain seq x y z
N MET A 1 -6.39 -3.28 18.48
CA MET A 1 -4.93 -3.05 18.45
C MET A 1 -4.32 -3.97 17.38
N TYR A 2 -4.13 -3.45 16.18
CA TYR A 2 -3.58 -4.23 15.05
C TYR A 2 -2.07 -4.44 15.25
N ARG A 3 -1.66 -5.69 15.44
CA ARG A 3 -0.23 -6.03 15.49
C ARG A 3 0.33 -6.12 14.07
N ARG A 4 1.47 -5.47 13.82
CA ARG A 4 2.17 -5.55 12.53
C ARG A 4 2.46 -7.02 12.16
N PRO A 5 2.30 -7.44 10.89
CA PRO A 5 2.59 -8.81 10.46
C PRO A 5 4.00 -9.28 10.87
N GLY A 6 5.00 -8.40 10.80
CA GLY A 6 6.36 -8.69 11.24
C GLY A 6 6.50 -8.91 12.75
N SER A 7 5.70 -8.23 13.59
CA SER A 7 5.70 -8.45 15.04
C SER A 7 4.98 -9.75 15.40
N THR A 8 3.92 -10.09 14.67
CA THR A 8 3.18 -11.35 14.82
C THR A 8 4.03 -12.54 14.41
N LEU A 9 4.77 -12.43 13.29
CA LEU A 9 5.68 -13.48 12.84
C LEU A 9 6.83 -13.71 13.83
N ARG A 10 7.42 -12.61 14.36
CA ARG A 10 8.49 -12.71 15.36
C ARG A 10 7.98 -13.36 16.67
N ALA A 11 6.78 -12.98 17.12
CA ALA A 11 6.15 -13.59 18.29
C ALA A 11 5.80 -15.07 18.06
N ALA A 12 5.29 -15.44 16.90
CA ALA A 12 4.99 -16.83 16.55
C ALA A 12 6.27 -17.69 16.46
N LYS A 13 7.34 -17.18 15.83
CA LYS A 13 8.65 -17.86 15.78
C LYS A 13 9.23 -18.06 17.19
N GLN A 14 9.09 -17.07 18.05
CA GLN A 14 9.58 -17.13 19.42
C GLN A 14 8.77 -18.10 20.29
N ALA A 15 7.43 -18.14 20.11
CA ALA A 15 6.55 -19.06 20.83
C ALA A 15 6.71 -20.52 20.39
N LEU A 16 7.02 -20.76 19.12
CA LEU A 16 7.12 -22.13 18.57
C LEU A 16 8.54 -22.69 18.61
N GLN A 17 9.55 -21.90 18.98
CA GLN A 17 10.99 -22.26 18.90
C GLN A 17 11.42 -22.85 17.56
N VAL A 18 10.69 -22.53 16.48
CA VAL A 18 10.88 -23.09 15.16
C VAL A 18 11.81 -22.22 14.34
N ASN A 19 12.93 -22.77 13.94
CA ASN A 19 13.95 -22.11 13.14
C ASN A 19 13.61 -22.19 11.63
N THR A 20 12.34 -21.90 11.28
CA THR A 20 11.90 -21.89 9.88
C THR A 20 12.04 -20.50 9.27
N SER A 21 12.62 -20.43 8.09
CA SER A 21 12.74 -19.22 7.28
C SER A 21 11.42 -18.91 6.54
N ILE A 22 10.32 -18.73 7.31
CA ILE A 22 9.04 -18.33 6.71
C ILE A 22 9.16 -16.88 6.24
N SER A 23 8.97 -16.65 4.95
CA SER A 23 9.01 -15.31 4.37
C SER A 23 7.74 -14.51 4.73
N PRO A 24 7.81 -13.18 4.81
CA PRO A 24 6.62 -12.34 4.96
C PRO A 24 5.56 -12.60 3.86
N ALA A 25 6.00 -12.97 2.65
CA ALA A 25 5.11 -13.29 1.55
C ALA A 25 4.28 -14.55 1.82
N GLU A 26 4.89 -15.59 2.41
CA GLU A 26 4.19 -16.82 2.81
C GLU A 26 3.17 -16.54 3.90
N VAL A 27 3.53 -15.74 4.91
CA VAL A 27 2.57 -15.36 5.98
C VAL A 27 1.35 -14.66 5.38
N PHE A 28 1.55 -13.70 4.49
CA PHE A 28 0.43 -13.01 3.85
C PHE A 28 -0.43 -13.93 3.00
N ARG A 29 0.18 -14.86 2.28
CA ARG A 29 -0.56 -15.85 1.49
C ARG A 29 -1.43 -16.75 2.38
N HIS A 30 -0.89 -17.19 3.51
CA HIS A 30 -1.67 -17.96 4.48
C HIS A 30 -2.80 -17.15 5.11
N LEU A 31 -2.57 -15.89 5.45
CA LEU A 31 -3.63 -15.01 5.97
C LEU A 31 -4.75 -14.82 4.94
N GLU A 32 -4.42 -14.62 3.67
CA GLU A 32 -5.43 -14.52 2.60
C GLU A 32 -6.24 -15.80 2.46
N ILE A 33 -5.60 -16.98 2.54
CA ILE A 33 -6.29 -18.28 2.50
C ILE A 33 -7.24 -18.43 3.69
N LEU A 34 -6.79 -18.09 4.90
CA LEU A 34 -7.61 -18.15 6.11
C LEU A 34 -8.80 -17.20 6.04
N GLU A 35 -8.62 -15.99 5.54
CA GLU A 35 -9.73 -15.05 5.35
C GLU A 35 -10.74 -15.54 4.33
N ARG A 36 -10.28 -16.12 3.21
CA ARG A 36 -11.19 -16.74 2.22
C ARG A 36 -11.98 -17.94 2.79
N GLN A 37 -11.37 -18.70 3.70
CA GLN A 37 -12.04 -19.82 4.38
C GLN A 37 -13.06 -19.34 5.41
N ASN A 38 -12.74 -18.28 6.15
CA ASN A 38 -13.58 -17.77 7.23
C ASN A 38 -14.71 -16.86 6.74
N ASP A 39 -14.40 -15.93 5.84
CA ASP A 39 -15.33 -14.87 5.40
C ASP A 39 -15.95 -15.16 4.04
N GLY A 40 -15.39 -16.11 3.30
CA GLY A 40 -15.81 -16.46 1.96
C GLY A 40 -15.13 -15.63 0.85
N PRO A 41 -15.02 -16.21 -0.36
CA PRO A 41 -14.26 -15.58 -1.45
C PRO A 41 -14.87 -14.26 -1.95
N LEU A 42 -16.20 -14.13 -1.92
CA LEU A 42 -16.90 -12.92 -2.37
C LEU A 42 -16.65 -11.74 -1.42
N VAL A 43 -16.63 -11.97 -0.12
CA VAL A 43 -16.36 -10.93 0.89
C VAL A 43 -14.92 -10.44 0.76
N VAL A 44 -13.96 -11.35 0.59
CA VAL A 44 -12.54 -10.99 0.39
C VAL A 44 -12.37 -10.20 -0.92
N GLN A 45 -13.07 -10.61 -1.97
CA GLN A 45 -13.07 -9.90 -3.24
C GLN A 45 -13.66 -8.49 -3.10
N GLN A 46 -14.78 -8.34 -2.41
CA GLN A 46 -15.39 -7.02 -2.17
C GLN A 46 -14.42 -6.10 -1.41
N ARG A 47 -13.81 -6.58 -0.33
CA ARG A 47 -12.79 -5.81 0.42
C ARG A 47 -11.60 -5.38 -0.45
N TYR A 48 -11.19 -6.21 -1.39
CA TYR A 48 -10.15 -5.84 -2.35
C TYR A 48 -10.58 -4.65 -3.22
N PHE A 49 -11.81 -4.65 -3.71
CA PHE A 49 -12.31 -3.55 -4.52
C PHE A 49 -12.56 -2.28 -3.72
N ASP A 50 -13.08 -2.40 -2.50
CA ASP A 50 -13.22 -1.26 -1.59
C ASP A 50 -11.87 -0.59 -1.32
N ALA A 51 -10.81 -1.38 -1.16
CA ALA A 51 -9.46 -0.88 -1.01
C ALA A 51 -8.91 -0.22 -2.30
N CYS A 52 -9.25 -0.76 -3.48
CA CYS A 52 -8.90 -0.13 -4.75
C CYS A 52 -9.61 1.22 -4.94
N GLU A 53 -10.89 1.32 -4.59
CA GLU A 53 -11.67 2.56 -4.64
C GLU A 53 -11.14 3.60 -3.65
N ALA A 54 -10.81 3.19 -2.43
CA ALA A 54 -10.16 4.07 -1.45
C ALA A 54 -8.80 4.57 -1.93
N ALA A 55 -7.99 3.68 -2.54
CA ALA A 55 -6.71 4.06 -3.14
C ALA A 55 -6.90 5.06 -4.28
N LEU A 56 -7.90 4.83 -5.16
CA LEU A 56 -8.22 5.73 -6.27
C LEU A 56 -8.59 7.12 -5.78
N GLY A 57 -9.52 7.22 -4.80
CA GLY A 57 -9.94 8.50 -4.24
C GLY A 57 -8.77 9.28 -3.64
N LEU A 58 -7.87 8.61 -2.92
CA LEU A 58 -6.68 9.25 -2.36
C LEU A 58 -5.67 9.67 -3.44
N MET A 59 -5.50 8.85 -4.50
CA MET A 59 -4.64 9.21 -5.63
C MET A 59 -5.16 10.44 -6.37
N GLU A 60 -6.48 10.54 -6.60
CA GLU A 60 -7.12 11.69 -7.23
C GLU A 60 -6.95 12.95 -6.40
N ALA A 61 -7.17 12.88 -5.08
CA ALA A 61 -6.99 14.00 -4.18
C ALA A 61 -5.54 14.50 -4.14
N LEU A 62 -4.56 13.59 -4.12
CA LEU A 62 -3.13 13.94 -4.16
C LEU A 62 -2.73 14.51 -5.53
N ASP A 63 -3.26 13.97 -6.62
CA ASP A 63 -2.98 14.45 -7.98
C ASP A 63 -3.49 15.87 -8.20
N GLU A 64 -4.69 16.16 -7.71
CA GLU A 64 -5.29 17.48 -7.78
C GLU A 64 -4.55 18.49 -6.91
N ALA A 65 -4.32 18.16 -5.64
CA ALA A 65 -3.74 19.10 -4.67
C ALA A 65 -2.28 19.42 -4.95
N LEU A 66 -1.52 18.50 -5.53
CA LEU A 66 -0.08 18.66 -5.84
C LEU A 66 0.19 19.01 -7.31
N LEU A 67 -0.83 19.39 -8.08
CA LEU A 67 -0.71 19.78 -9.48
C LEU A 67 -0.01 18.72 -10.36
N ARG A 68 -0.52 17.49 -10.27
CA ARG A 68 -0.08 16.32 -11.06
C ARG A 68 1.35 15.85 -10.76
N PRO A 69 1.61 15.42 -9.54
CA PRO A 69 2.95 15.00 -9.09
C PRO A 69 3.38 13.62 -9.61
N ASP A 70 2.56 12.90 -10.37
CA ASP A 70 2.70 11.48 -10.72
C ASP A 70 2.52 10.57 -9.48
N VAL A 71 1.27 10.31 -9.13
CA VAL A 71 0.89 9.41 -8.05
C VAL A 71 0.79 7.97 -8.57
N ARG A 72 1.39 7.02 -7.83
CA ARG A 72 1.41 5.60 -8.20
C ARG A 72 0.92 4.72 -7.06
N LEU A 73 0.04 3.77 -7.37
CA LEU A 73 -0.31 2.68 -6.46
C LEU A 73 0.77 1.61 -6.51
N THR A 74 1.23 1.14 -5.35
CA THR A 74 2.27 0.13 -5.22
C THR A 74 1.89 -0.98 -4.24
N GLY A 75 2.75 -1.98 -4.10
CA GLY A 75 2.55 -3.03 -3.10
C GLY A 75 1.58 -4.12 -3.52
N ARG A 76 0.95 -4.77 -2.55
CA ARG A 76 0.16 -6.00 -2.75
C ARG A 76 -1.15 -5.78 -3.47
N LEU A 77 -1.77 -4.61 -3.25
CA LEU A 77 -3.01 -4.24 -3.91
C LEU A 77 -2.86 -4.24 -5.44
N VAL A 78 -1.68 -3.84 -5.94
CA VAL A 78 -1.33 -3.90 -7.36
C VAL A 78 -1.33 -5.33 -7.89
N GLN A 79 -0.90 -6.30 -7.07
CA GLN A 79 -0.81 -7.72 -7.41
C GLN A 79 -2.16 -8.47 -7.33
N GLY A 80 -3.23 -7.79 -6.89
CA GLY A 80 -4.54 -8.42 -6.69
C GLY A 80 -4.65 -9.16 -5.36
N HIS A 81 -3.72 -8.95 -4.43
CA HIS A 81 -3.71 -9.57 -3.12
C HIS A 81 -4.12 -8.57 -2.04
N TRP A 82 -5.15 -8.92 -1.30
CA TRP A 82 -5.66 -8.11 -0.21
C TRP A 82 -6.05 -8.99 0.97
N ASN A 83 -5.71 -8.52 2.17
CA ASN A 83 -6.21 -9.02 3.44
C ASN A 83 -6.32 -7.86 4.44
N GLN A 84 -6.98 -8.06 5.57
CA GLN A 84 -7.19 -7.01 6.58
C GLN A 84 -5.90 -6.40 7.15
N SER A 85 -4.76 -7.11 7.02
CA SER A 85 -3.45 -6.63 7.46
C SER A 85 -2.68 -5.93 6.33
N ALA A 86 -3.24 -5.87 5.11
CA ALA A 86 -2.61 -5.20 3.99
C ALA A 86 -2.69 -3.67 4.14
N GLU A 87 -1.77 -2.98 3.49
CA GLU A 87 -1.74 -1.52 3.44
C GLU A 87 -2.01 -1.02 2.03
N ILE A 88 -2.72 0.09 1.91
CA ILE A 88 -2.76 0.89 0.69
C ILE A 88 -1.43 1.65 0.64
N ARG A 89 -0.60 1.37 -0.36
CA ARG A 89 0.70 1.99 -0.49
C ARG A 89 0.76 2.84 -1.74
N LEU A 90 0.86 4.15 -1.55
CA LEU A 90 1.02 5.13 -2.63
C LEU A 90 2.45 5.64 -2.67
N ARG A 91 2.90 5.97 -3.87
CA ARG A 91 4.12 6.70 -4.13
C ARG A 91 3.78 8.00 -4.82
N VAL A 92 4.32 9.10 -4.33
CA VAL A 92 4.07 10.44 -4.84
C VAL A 92 5.41 11.07 -5.20
N HIS A 93 5.57 11.51 -6.45
CA HIS A 93 6.78 12.18 -6.91
C HIS A 93 6.74 13.67 -6.60
N ALA A 94 6.76 13.98 -5.30
CA ALA A 94 6.81 15.33 -4.72
C ALA A 94 7.66 15.30 -3.45
N SER A 95 8.11 16.47 -3.00
CA SER A 95 8.87 16.59 -1.76
C SER A 95 8.02 16.28 -0.52
N ALA A 96 8.68 15.93 0.58
CA ALA A 96 7.98 15.68 1.84
C ALA A 96 7.26 16.92 2.37
N GLU A 97 7.83 18.10 2.14
CA GLU A 97 7.27 19.40 2.51
C GLU A 97 5.98 19.71 1.74
N GLU A 98 5.87 19.29 0.47
CA GLU A 98 4.66 19.45 -0.35
C GLU A 98 3.58 18.46 0.03
N VAL A 99 3.95 17.20 0.29
CA VAL A 99 2.99 16.11 0.57
C VAL A 99 2.33 16.25 1.94
N ARG A 100 3.09 16.65 2.96
CA ARG A 100 2.60 16.72 4.34
C ARG A 100 1.35 17.59 4.52
N PRO A 101 1.31 18.87 4.06
CA PRO A 101 0.13 19.72 4.23
C PRO A 101 -1.11 19.15 3.55
N VAL A 102 -0.93 18.47 2.41
CA VAL A 102 -2.05 17.84 1.69
C VAL A 102 -2.64 16.69 2.51
N LEU A 103 -1.79 15.84 3.09
CA LEU A 103 -2.26 14.75 3.96
C LEU A 103 -2.99 15.29 5.19
N GLU A 104 -2.47 16.33 5.84
CA GLU A 104 -3.13 16.98 6.98
C GLU A 104 -4.48 17.59 6.58
N HIS A 105 -4.59 18.19 5.39
CA HIS A 105 -5.86 18.71 4.86
C HIS A 105 -6.88 17.59 4.57
N LEU A 106 -6.44 16.41 4.18
CA LEU A 106 -7.27 15.23 3.97
C LEU A 106 -7.64 14.52 5.28
N ALA A 107 -7.42 15.15 6.43
CA ALA A 107 -7.70 14.64 7.76
C ALA A 107 -6.90 13.38 8.15
N PHE A 108 -5.74 13.18 7.51
CA PHE A 108 -4.77 12.20 7.96
C PHE A 108 -4.02 12.74 9.18
N ASP A 109 -3.80 11.89 10.17
CA ASP A 109 -2.84 12.14 11.26
C ASP A 109 -1.60 11.24 11.08
N PRO A 110 -0.78 11.50 10.04
CA PRO A 110 0.27 10.59 9.66
C PRO A 110 1.49 10.75 10.57
N ARG A 111 1.99 9.64 11.06
CA ARG A 111 3.37 9.59 11.52
C ARG A 111 4.33 9.45 10.34
N SER A 112 5.51 10.05 10.44
CA SER A 112 6.54 9.93 9.42
C SER A 112 7.62 8.93 9.82
N GLU A 113 8.16 8.23 8.83
CA GLU A 113 9.37 7.41 8.96
C GLU A 113 10.27 7.59 7.74
N THR A 114 11.57 7.39 7.91
CA THR A 114 12.51 7.37 6.78
C THR A 114 12.62 5.94 6.25
N MET A 115 12.42 5.77 4.95
CA MET A 115 12.60 4.52 4.23
C MET A 115 13.86 4.58 3.37
N SER A 116 14.71 3.55 3.44
CA SER A 116 15.75 3.33 2.44
C SER A 116 15.14 2.71 1.19
N THR A 117 15.36 3.33 0.04
CA THR A 117 14.88 2.85 -1.25
C THR A 117 16.02 2.82 -2.26
N ARG A 118 15.79 2.21 -3.43
CA ARG A 118 16.78 2.19 -4.52
C ARG A 118 17.12 3.58 -5.09
N VAL A 119 16.26 4.57 -4.84
CA VAL A 119 16.47 5.98 -5.27
C VAL A 119 16.99 6.86 -4.15
N GLY A 120 17.38 6.25 -3.03
CA GLY A 120 17.85 6.94 -1.83
C GLY A 120 16.82 6.95 -0.69
N PRO A 121 17.09 7.71 0.38
CA PRO A 121 16.15 7.86 1.48
C PRO A 121 14.90 8.61 1.03
N CYS A 122 13.73 8.09 1.39
CA CYS A 122 12.43 8.69 1.14
C CYS A 122 11.65 8.82 2.45
N THR A 123 10.78 9.82 2.54
CA THR A 123 9.86 9.97 3.67
C THR A 123 8.60 9.16 3.40
N ALA A 124 8.21 8.31 4.33
CA ALA A 124 6.94 7.60 4.31
C ALA A 124 6.03 8.17 5.41
N TRP A 125 4.82 8.52 5.01
CA TRP A 125 3.74 8.97 5.88
C TRP A 125 2.78 7.82 6.10
N ILE A 126 2.49 7.48 7.36
CA ILE A 126 1.71 6.30 7.72
C ILE A 126 0.52 6.72 8.56
N ASP A 127 -0.68 6.40 8.09
CA ASP A 127 -1.89 6.45 8.88
C ASP A 127 -2.33 5.01 9.18
N ASP A 128 -2.34 4.66 10.46
CA ASP A 128 -2.75 3.36 10.99
C ASP A 128 -3.87 3.47 12.04
N GLN A 129 -4.54 4.64 12.11
CA GLN A 129 -5.61 4.91 13.07
C GLN A 129 -6.88 4.11 12.77
N SER A 130 -7.15 3.85 11.49
CA SER A 130 -8.28 3.04 11.04
C SER A 130 -7.88 2.14 9.85
N PRO A 131 -8.49 0.94 9.73
CA PRO A 131 -8.29 0.13 8.53
C PRO A 131 -9.02 0.72 7.32
N PRO A 132 -8.41 0.61 6.13
CA PRO A 132 -7.10 0.03 5.86
C PRO A 132 -5.96 0.97 6.24
N MET A 133 -4.82 0.43 6.70
CA MET A 133 -3.62 1.23 6.91
C MET A 133 -3.17 1.85 5.58
N ILE A 134 -2.85 3.14 5.61
CA ILE A 134 -2.40 3.89 4.44
C ILE A 134 -0.95 4.30 4.62
N ARG A 135 -0.15 4.13 3.56
CA ARG A 135 1.22 4.58 3.50
C ARG A 135 1.44 5.40 2.23
N VAL A 136 1.81 6.64 2.40
CA VAL A 136 2.19 7.53 1.30
C VAL A 136 3.70 7.76 1.35
N ILE A 137 4.40 7.48 0.24
CA ILE A 137 5.85 7.61 0.14
C ILE A 137 6.17 8.80 -0.75
N SER A 138 6.76 9.83 -0.15
CA SER A 138 7.29 10.99 -0.88
C SER A 138 8.61 10.62 -1.53
N VAL A 139 8.67 10.71 -2.85
CA VAL A 139 9.85 10.40 -3.65
C VAL A 139 10.32 11.67 -4.34
N PRO A 140 11.60 12.03 -4.28
CA PRO A 140 12.10 13.24 -4.94
C PRO A 140 11.75 13.27 -6.44
N SER A 141 11.32 14.42 -6.94
CA SER A 141 10.92 14.62 -8.34
C SER A 141 11.94 14.12 -9.39
N PRO A 142 13.28 14.27 -9.19
CA PRO A 142 14.25 13.71 -10.13
C PRO A 142 14.19 12.18 -10.28
N ALA A 143 13.63 11.46 -9.30
CA ALA A 143 13.43 10.03 -9.35
C ALA A 143 12.20 9.59 -10.18
N ARG A 144 11.43 10.52 -10.76
CA ARG A 144 10.27 10.23 -11.62
C ARG A 144 10.60 9.33 -12.81
N LYS A 145 11.83 9.37 -13.32
CA LYS A 145 12.31 8.44 -14.34
C LYS A 145 12.21 6.95 -13.94
N PHE A 146 12.13 6.67 -12.65
CA PHE A 146 11.94 5.32 -12.11
C PHE A 146 10.47 5.04 -11.72
N ALA A 147 9.51 5.85 -12.21
CA ALA A 147 8.10 5.75 -11.84
C ALA A 147 7.50 4.35 -12.04
N ASN A 148 7.93 3.65 -13.09
CA ASN A 148 7.46 2.31 -13.42
C ASN A 148 8.26 1.17 -12.76
N GLU A 149 9.17 1.49 -11.84
CA GLU A 149 10.01 0.50 -11.20
C GLU A 149 9.69 0.39 -9.70
N SER A 150 9.95 -0.78 -9.12
CA SER A 150 9.83 -0.95 -7.66
C SER A 150 10.85 -0.08 -6.91
N LEU A 151 10.42 0.55 -5.83
CA LEU A 151 11.32 1.25 -4.91
C LEU A 151 12.13 0.28 -4.03
N VAL A 152 11.67 -0.96 -3.90
CA VAL A 152 12.36 -1.99 -3.11
C VAL A 152 13.41 -2.65 -3.98
N VAL A 153 14.63 -2.77 -3.47
CA VAL A 153 15.71 -3.49 -4.16
C VAL A 153 15.30 -4.95 -4.38
N GLY A 154 15.38 -5.41 -5.61
CA GLY A 154 14.94 -6.76 -6.00
C GLY A 154 13.40 -6.92 -6.11
N GLY A 155 12.63 -5.86 -5.90
CA GLY A 155 11.18 -5.90 -6.09
C GLY A 155 10.78 -5.92 -7.57
N THR A 156 9.79 -6.75 -7.90
CA THR A 156 9.28 -6.94 -9.28
C THR A 156 7.92 -6.28 -9.53
N THR A 157 7.31 -5.70 -8.50
CA THR A 157 5.99 -5.07 -8.64
C THR A 157 6.09 -3.80 -9.46
N VAL A 158 5.39 -3.77 -10.60
CA VAL A 158 5.24 -2.58 -11.43
C VAL A 158 4.13 -1.70 -10.83
N PRO A 159 4.43 -0.45 -10.44
CA PRO A 159 3.43 0.46 -9.92
C PRO A 159 2.35 0.81 -10.96
N LEU A 160 1.10 0.98 -10.51
CA LEU A 160 0.00 1.42 -11.37
C LEU A 160 -0.17 2.93 -11.31
N ASP A 161 -0.38 3.56 -12.44
CA ASP A 161 -0.79 4.96 -12.52
C ASP A 161 -2.29 5.14 -12.24
N LEU A 162 -2.71 6.40 -12.17
CA LEU A 162 -4.09 6.77 -11.87
C LEU A 162 -5.08 6.18 -12.86
N ASP A 163 -4.76 6.19 -14.16
CA ASP A 163 -5.65 5.68 -15.21
C ASP A 163 -5.77 4.15 -15.18
N GLU A 164 -4.70 3.46 -14.82
CA GLU A 164 -4.73 2.01 -14.64
C GLU A 164 -5.58 1.60 -13.43
N VAL A 165 -5.50 2.34 -12.32
CA VAL A 165 -6.35 2.10 -11.14
C VAL A 165 -7.81 2.40 -11.47
N ARG A 166 -8.12 3.50 -12.15
CA ARG A 166 -9.48 3.81 -12.63
C ARG A 166 -10.05 2.69 -13.49
N ARG A 167 -9.27 2.17 -14.45
CA ARG A 167 -9.69 1.06 -15.31
C ARG A 167 -10.01 -0.21 -14.53
N ARG A 168 -9.24 -0.51 -13.45
CA ARG A 168 -9.51 -1.66 -12.57
C ARG A 168 -10.83 -1.50 -11.82
N CYS A 169 -11.07 -0.33 -11.22
CA CYS A 169 -12.33 -0.04 -10.52
C CYS A 169 -13.55 -0.10 -11.47
N LEU A 170 -13.43 0.47 -12.67
CA LEU A 170 -14.52 0.46 -13.66
C LEU A 170 -14.85 -0.95 -14.17
N LYS A 171 -13.86 -1.81 -14.37
CA LYS A 171 -14.11 -3.20 -14.78
C LYS A 171 -14.92 -3.97 -13.74
N HIS A 172 -14.67 -3.72 -12.47
CA HIS A 172 -15.43 -4.35 -11.40
C HIS A 172 -16.90 -3.93 -11.40
N ARG A 173 -17.17 -2.62 -11.45
CA ARG A 173 -18.53 -2.06 -11.45
C ARG A 173 -19.39 -2.56 -12.63
N ARG A 174 -18.77 -3.01 -13.74
CA ARG A 174 -19.48 -3.55 -14.90
C ARG A 174 -19.70 -5.05 -14.86
N GLY A 175 -18.99 -5.75 -14.00
CA GLY A 175 -19.08 -7.21 -13.84
C GLY A 175 -19.90 -7.66 -12.63
N SER A 176 -20.37 -6.72 -11.82
CA SER A 176 -21.29 -6.91 -10.70
C SER A 176 -22.70 -6.57 -11.13
#